data_7f899fbc4330b3501a846756fe7f0a59
#
_entry.id   7f899fbc4330b3501a846756fe7f0a59
#
_cell.length_a   1.000
_cell.length_b   1.000
_cell.length_c   1.000
_cell.angle_alpha   90.00
_cell.angle_beta   90.00
_cell.angle_gamma   90.00
#
_symmetry.space_group_name_H-M   'P 1'
#
loop_
_entity.id
_entity.type
_entity.pdbx_description
1 polymer ?
#
loop_
_entity_poly.entity_id
_entity_poly.type
_entity_poly.pdbx_seq_one_letter_code
_entity_poly.pdbx_strand_id
1 'polypeptide(L)'
;NIVKLKAQGAYKIIIYLPSIITAASVSVLFNAMFSQYGPITQTLRDMGIISQKFNFMTSVGGTRGLISFILFWMWYGNTTLLLISGVLGIDPSLYEAADIDGATGWKKFRYLTLPLLKPIMLYVLITSAIGGLQMYDIPALFNVSKSGLIGQPDDSSTTMAMYIMRLYQSDVGKAAAVSVFLFILILIISLIFFGTMTDRSEKKYKKGGNR
;
A
#
# COMPACT_ATOMS: atom_id res chain seq x y z
N ASN A 1 -25.78 12.86 8.53
CA ASN A 1 -25.82 13.37 7.17
C ASN A 1 -24.53 12.96 6.47
N ILE A 2 -24.53 11.79 5.83
CA ILE A 2 -23.53 11.49 4.82
C ILE A 2 -23.80 12.49 3.71
N VAL A 3 -22.91 13.46 3.55
CA VAL A 3 -23.01 14.47 2.51
C VAL A 3 -23.25 13.73 1.19
N LYS A 4 -24.43 13.91 0.59
CA LYS A 4 -24.73 13.42 -0.75
C LYS A 4 -23.90 14.26 -1.71
N LEU A 5 -22.63 13.88 -1.88
CA LEU A 5 -21.77 14.51 -2.87
C LEU A 5 -22.40 14.26 -4.24
N LYS A 6 -22.76 15.36 -4.92
CA LYS A 6 -23.11 15.29 -6.35
C LYS A 6 -21.92 14.64 -7.05
N ALA A 7 -22.16 13.57 -7.83
CA ALA A 7 -21.12 12.81 -8.55
C ALA A 7 -20.28 11.83 -7.70
N GLN A 8 -20.83 11.19 -6.65
CA GLN A 8 -20.13 10.14 -5.88
C GLN A 8 -19.51 9.04 -6.77
N GLY A 9 -20.19 8.67 -7.87
CA GLY A 9 -19.66 7.71 -8.84
C GLY A 9 -18.37 8.16 -9.50
N ALA A 10 -18.30 9.43 -9.94
CA ALA A 10 -17.11 9.98 -10.57
C ALA A 10 -15.91 10.01 -9.62
N TYR A 11 -16.10 10.39 -8.36
CA TYR A 11 -15.02 10.36 -7.35
C TYR A 11 -14.49 8.93 -7.14
N LYS A 12 -15.36 7.93 -7.03
CA LYS A 12 -14.96 6.53 -6.89
C LYS A 12 -14.14 6.07 -8.10
N ILE A 13 -14.57 6.43 -9.32
CA ILE A 13 -13.85 6.08 -10.55
C ILE A 13 -12.47 6.73 -10.56
N ILE A 14 -12.35 8.03 -10.29
CA ILE A 14 -11.06 8.76 -10.29
C ILE A 14 -10.10 8.16 -9.26
N ILE A 15 -10.58 7.83 -8.06
CA ILE A 15 -9.79 7.25 -6.99
C ILE A 15 -9.32 5.83 -7.36
N TYR A 16 -10.16 5.05 -8.04
CA TYR A 16 -9.87 3.66 -8.38
C TYR A 16 -9.09 3.53 -9.71
N LEU A 17 -9.14 4.52 -10.59
CA LEU A 17 -8.52 4.48 -11.92
C LEU A 17 -7.03 4.03 -11.90
N PRO A 18 -6.17 4.53 -10.99
CA PRO A 18 -4.78 4.10 -10.95
C PRO A 18 -4.58 2.61 -10.73
N SER A 19 -5.46 1.97 -9.97
CA SER A 19 -5.34 0.54 -9.63
C SER A 19 -5.70 -0.41 -10.79
N ILE A 20 -6.30 0.10 -11.86
CA ILE A 20 -6.65 -0.68 -13.06
C ILE A 20 -5.48 -0.75 -14.03
N ILE A 21 -4.57 0.22 -13.97
CA ILE A 21 -3.43 0.30 -14.88
C ILE A 21 -2.40 -0.79 -14.49
N THR A 22 -1.83 -1.46 -15.49
CA THR A 22 -0.83 -2.50 -15.22
C THR A 22 0.46 -1.91 -14.63
N ALA A 23 1.10 -2.64 -13.71
CA ALA A 23 2.38 -2.26 -13.11
C ALA A 23 3.46 -1.95 -14.16
N ALA A 24 3.50 -2.71 -15.25
CA ALA A 24 4.43 -2.50 -16.36
C ALA A 24 4.22 -1.14 -17.03
N SER A 25 2.97 -0.81 -17.39
CA SER A 25 2.65 0.46 -18.03
C SER A 25 3.00 1.66 -17.15
N VAL A 26 2.65 1.58 -15.86
CA VAL A 26 2.95 2.64 -14.89
C VAL A 26 4.46 2.79 -14.71
N SER A 27 5.18 1.69 -14.55
CA SER A 27 6.64 1.73 -14.37
C SER A 27 7.35 2.39 -15.54
N VAL A 28 6.99 2.02 -16.78
CA VAL A 28 7.57 2.63 -18.00
C VAL A 28 7.20 4.11 -18.12
N LEU A 29 5.93 4.47 -17.86
CA LEU A 29 5.47 5.84 -17.89
C LEU A 29 6.25 6.72 -16.90
N PHE A 30 6.32 6.30 -15.64
CA PHE A 30 7.04 7.06 -14.62
C PHE A 30 8.54 7.11 -14.88
N ASN A 31 9.14 6.02 -15.38
CA ASN A 31 10.53 6.02 -15.80
C ASN A 31 10.76 7.09 -16.89
N ALA A 32 9.93 7.14 -17.93
CA ALA A 32 10.04 8.14 -19.00
C ALA A 32 9.86 9.57 -18.45
N MET A 33 8.89 9.81 -17.59
CA MET A 33 8.60 11.13 -17.03
C MET A 33 9.69 11.64 -16.08
N PHE A 34 10.29 10.76 -15.27
CA PHE A 34 11.31 11.09 -14.27
C PHE A 34 12.74 10.72 -14.68
N SER A 35 12.96 10.29 -15.94
CA SER A 35 14.30 10.10 -16.51
C SER A 35 15.12 11.39 -16.48
N GLN A 36 16.42 11.31 -16.75
CA GLN A 36 17.32 12.46 -16.72
C GLN A 36 16.84 13.65 -17.58
N TYR A 37 16.23 13.37 -18.72
CA TYR A 37 15.67 14.34 -19.67
C TYR A 37 14.14 14.28 -19.73
N GLY A 38 13.52 13.62 -18.78
CA GLY A 38 12.07 13.50 -18.72
C GLY A 38 11.38 14.82 -18.39
N PRO A 39 10.15 15.01 -18.88
CA PRO A 39 9.45 16.29 -18.77
C PRO A 39 9.29 16.77 -17.32
N ILE A 40 8.97 15.86 -16.38
CA ILE A 40 8.84 16.25 -14.97
C ILE A 40 10.18 16.63 -14.37
N THR A 41 11.24 15.88 -14.65
CA THR A 41 12.59 16.22 -14.14
C THR A 41 13.05 17.58 -14.66
N GLN A 42 12.82 17.88 -15.93
CA GLN A 42 13.17 19.19 -16.51
C GLN A 42 12.34 20.31 -15.87
N THR A 43 11.03 20.17 -15.78
CA THR A 43 10.17 21.16 -15.11
C THR A 43 10.62 21.46 -13.68
N LEU A 44 10.93 20.42 -12.89
CA LEU A 44 11.41 20.59 -11.53
C LEU A 44 12.76 21.31 -11.44
N ARG A 45 13.64 21.11 -12.45
CA ARG A 45 14.91 21.86 -12.56
C ARG A 45 14.69 23.31 -12.91
N ASP A 46 13.81 23.58 -13.89
CA ASP A 46 13.49 24.93 -14.33
C ASP A 46 12.83 25.75 -13.22
N MET A 47 12.03 25.09 -12.37
CA MET A 47 11.44 25.69 -11.16
C MET A 47 12.44 25.84 -10.01
N GLY A 48 13.68 25.34 -10.14
CA GLY A 48 14.69 25.40 -9.09
C GLY A 48 14.44 24.48 -7.88
N ILE A 49 13.47 23.55 -7.99
CA ILE A 49 13.12 22.61 -6.90
C ILE A 49 14.21 21.55 -6.71
N ILE A 50 14.82 21.12 -7.82
CA ILE A 50 15.92 20.15 -7.81
C ILE A 50 17.16 20.74 -8.48
N SER A 51 18.34 20.28 -8.03
CA SER A 51 19.61 20.66 -8.64
C SER A 51 19.70 20.18 -10.09
N GLN A 52 20.43 20.94 -10.94
CA GLN A 52 20.69 20.56 -12.35
C GLN A 52 21.42 19.22 -12.48
N LYS A 53 22.19 18.82 -11.47
CA LYS A 53 22.92 17.55 -11.43
C LYS A 53 22.09 16.40 -10.87
N PHE A 54 20.93 16.69 -10.26
CA PHE A 54 20.11 15.65 -9.64
C PHE A 54 19.45 14.77 -10.70
N ASN A 55 19.47 13.45 -10.46
CA ASN A 55 18.81 12.47 -11.31
C ASN A 55 18.10 11.44 -10.44
N PHE A 56 16.79 11.32 -10.61
CA PHE A 56 15.97 10.37 -9.87
C PHE A 56 16.40 8.92 -10.05
N MET A 57 16.88 8.55 -11.25
CA MET A 57 17.24 7.16 -11.58
C MET A 57 18.61 6.73 -11.04
N THR A 58 19.51 7.68 -10.76
CA THR A 58 20.83 7.41 -10.18
C THR A 58 20.90 7.72 -8.68
N SER A 59 19.88 8.38 -8.15
CA SER A 59 19.78 8.67 -6.72
C SER A 59 19.03 7.54 -6.01
N VAL A 60 19.64 6.90 -5.03
CA VAL A 60 19.00 5.88 -4.17
C VAL A 60 17.70 6.40 -3.55
N GLY A 61 17.76 7.60 -2.95
CA GLY A 61 16.58 8.24 -2.35
C GLY A 61 15.51 8.61 -3.38
N GLY A 62 15.94 9.12 -4.55
CA GLY A 62 15.04 9.45 -5.65
C GLY A 62 14.29 8.23 -6.18
N THR A 63 14.99 7.15 -6.48
CA THR A 63 14.39 5.91 -6.97
C THR A 63 13.44 5.29 -5.94
N ARG A 64 13.86 5.16 -4.68
CA ARG A 64 13.01 4.63 -3.60
C ARG A 64 11.77 5.49 -3.37
N GLY A 65 11.92 6.82 -3.39
CA GLY A 65 10.82 7.75 -3.24
C GLY A 65 9.79 7.62 -4.35
N LEU A 66 10.25 7.53 -5.61
CA LEU A 66 9.35 7.34 -6.76
C LEU A 66 8.64 5.99 -6.73
N ILE A 67 9.36 4.90 -6.45
CA ILE A 67 8.75 3.57 -6.32
C ILE A 67 7.68 3.58 -5.22
N SER A 68 7.99 4.16 -4.05
CA SER A 68 7.03 4.26 -2.94
C SER A 68 5.81 5.10 -3.32
N PHE A 69 6.01 6.19 -4.05
CA PHE A 69 4.91 7.03 -4.55
C PHE A 69 4.03 6.28 -5.55
N ILE A 70 4.63 5.59 -6.52
CA ILE A 70 3.90 4.77 -7.51
C ILE A 70 3.03 3.73 -6.81
N LEU A 71 3.60 3.04 -5.83
CA LEU A 71 2.92 2.03 -5.05
C LEU A 71 1.74 2.60 -4.29
N PHE A 72 1.95 3.69 -3.55
CA PHE A 72 0.89 4.40 -2.86
C PHE A 72 -0.21 4.81 -3.83
N TRP A 73 0.15 5.44 -4.96
CA TRP A 73 -0.79 5.94 -5.96
C TRP A 73 -1.61 4.84 -6.61
N MET A 74 -1.01 3.68 -6.87
CA MET A 74 -1.74 2.53 -7.43
C MET A 74 -2.67 1.85 -6.43
N TRP A 75 -2.25 1.71 -5.17
CA TRP A 75 -2.96 0.88 -4.20
C TRP A 75 -3.93 1.64 -3.30
N TYR A 76 -3.79 2.97 -3.17
CA TYR A 76 -4.67 3.74 -2.28
C TYR A 76 -6.14 3.65 -2.68
N GLY A 77 -6.45 3.54 -3.98
CA GLY A 77 -7.81 3.47 -4.49
C GLY A 77 -8.54 2.22 -4.04
N ASN A 78 -7.90 1.06 -4.17
CA ASN A 78 -8.45 -0.22 -3.72
C ASN A 78 -8.69 -0.23 -2.20
N THR A 79 -7.72 0.24 -1.44
CA THR A 79 -7.84 0.38 0.03
C THR A 79 -8.98 1.31 0.42
N THR A 80 -9.11 2.45 -0.28
CA THR A 80 -10.19 3.41 -0.04
C THR A 80 -11.56 2.82 -0.30
N LEU A 81 -11.73 2.05 -1.40
CA LEU A 81 -13.01 1.39 -1.69
C LEU A 81 -13.38 0.34 -0.64
N LEU A 82 -12.40 -0.44 -0.16
CA LEU A 82 -12.63 -1.41 0.91
C LEU A 82 -13.09 -0.72 2.21
N LEU A 83 -12.45 0.38 2.59
CA LEU A 83 -12.83 1.14 3.78
C LEU A 83 -14.19 1.81 3.63
N ILE A 84 -14.50 2.38 2.45
CA ILE A 84 -15.83 2.94 2.17
C ILE A 84 -16.89 1.85 2.28
N SER A 85 -16.66 0.67 1.70
CA SER A 85 -17.61 -0.45 1.80
C SER A 85 -17.83 -0.87 3.25
N GLY A 86 -16.76 -0.86 4.06
CA GLY A 86 -16.87 -1.12 5.49
C GLY A 86 -17.70 -0.09 6.23
N VAL A 87 -17.51 1.19 5.95
CA VAL A 87 -18.34 2.27 6.55
C VAL A 87 -19.79 2.14 6.15
N LEU A 88 -20.07 1.83 4.88
CA LEU A 88 -21.44 1.65 4.38
C LEU A 88 -22.13 0.40 4.96
N GLY A 89 -21.37 -0.57 5.46
CA GLY A 89 -21.89 -1.76 6.15
C GLY A 89 -22.24 -1.53 7.63
N ILE A 90 -21.92 -0.38 8.19
CA ILE A 90 -22.30 -0.03 9.58
C ILE A 90 -23.78 0.36 9.61
N ASP A 91 -24.53 -0.24 10.56
CA ASP A 91 -25.96 0.08 10.73
C ASP A 91 -26.15 1.58 11.01
N PRO A 92 -26.96 2.30 10.19
CA PRO A 92 -27.26 3.72 10.41
C PRO A 92 -27.85 4.02 11.78
N SER A 93 -28.60 3.10 12.39
CA SER A 93 -29.22 3.26 13.71
C SER A 93 -28.18 3.56 14.81
N LEU A 94 -26.96 3.04 14.67
CA LEU A 94 -25.86 3.32 15.60
C LEU A 94 -25.43 4.80 15.56
N TYR A 95 -25.46 5.39 14.37
CA TYR A 95 -25.15 6.82 14.21
C TYR A 95 -26.27 7.70 14.73
N GLU A 96 -27.54 7.28 14.53
CA GLU A 96 -28.72 7.99 15.06
C GLU A 96 -28.73 7.97 16.60
N ALA A 97 -28.44 6.81 17.21
CA ALA A 97 -28.30 6.72 18.67
C ALA A 97 -27.18 7.62 19.18
N ALA A 98 -26.03 7.64 18.52
CA ALA A 98 -24.92 8.52 18.88
C ALA A 98 -25.27 10.02 18.71
N ASP A 99 -26.17 10.38 17.78
CA ASP A 99 -26.68 11.75 17.63
C ASP A 99 -27.58 12.14 18.82
N ILE A 100 -28.43 11.23 19.28
CA ILE A 100 -29.29 11.44 20.47
C ILE A 100 -28.42 11.65 21.71
N ASP A 101 -27.30 10.89 21.84
CA ASP A 101 -26.31 11.02 22.92
C ASP A 101 -25.43 12.30 22.80
N GLY A 102 -25.67 13.14 21.79
CA GLY A 102 -24.92 14.40 21.57
C GLY A 102 -23.47 14.20 21.12
N ALA A 103 -23.14 13.05 20.52
CA ALA A 103 -21.80 12.80 20.01
C ALA A 103 -21.50 13.64 18.77
N THR A 104 -20.40 14.42 18.84
CA THR A 104 -19.89 15.18 17.68
C THR A 104 -19.36 14.25 16.58
N GLY A 105 -19.21 14.75 15.35
CA GLY A 105 -18.68 13.98 14.22
C GLY A 105 -17.34 13.30 14.52
N TRP A 106 -16.43 13.99 15.22
CA TRP A 106 -15.14 13.41 15.64
C TRP A 106 -15.30 12.30 16.69
N LYS A 107 -16.21 12.46 17.66
CA LYS A 107 -16.52 11.41 18.65
C LYS A 107 -17.11 10.18 17.96
N LYS A 108 -18.07 10.35 17.05
CA LYS A 108 -18.63 9.25 16.25
C LYS A 108 -17.54 8.53 15.44
N PHE A 109 -16.66 9.26 14.78
CA PHE A 109 -15.55 8.65 14.04
C PHE A 109 -14.63 7.84 14.95
N ARG A 110 -14.18 8.42 16.07
CA ARG A 110 -13.18 7.81 16.96
C ARG A 110 -13.71 6.63 17.79
N TYR A 111 -14.96 6.73 18.25
CA TYR A 111 -15.53 5.76 19.20
C TYR A 111 -16.55 4.81 18.58
N LEU A 112 -17.08 5.11 17.41
CA LEU A 112 -18.04 4.25 16.71
C LEU A 112 -17.45 3.71 15.40
N THR A 113 -17.14 4.60 14.44
CA THR A 113 -16.71 4.17 13.10
C THR A 113 -15.38 3.40 13.12
N LEU A 114 -14.35 3.96 13.76
CA LEU A 114 -13.02 3.36 13.79
C LEU A 114 -12.97 1.99 14.48
N PRO A 115 -13.62 1.76 15.63
CA PRO A 115 -13.70 0.44 16.24
C PRO A 115 -14.45 -0.58 15.39
N LEU A 116 -15.55 -0.20 14.75
CA LEU A 116 -16.33 -1.09 13.89
C LEU A 116 -15.60 -1.44 12.58
N LEU A 117 -14.71 -0.58 12.12
CA LEU A 117 -13.85 -0.85 10.95
C LEU A 117 -12.62 -1.71 11.27
N LYS A 118 -12.31 -1.99 12.52
CA LYS A 118 -11.12 -2.77 12.91
C LYS A 118 -10.93 -4.06 12.09
N PRO A 119 -11.95 -4.90 11.85
CA PRO A 119 -11.76 -6.14 11.08
C PRO A 119 -11.29 -5.87 9.64
N ILE A 120 -11.87 -4.85 8.99
CA ILE A 120 -11.50 -4.46 7.62
C ILE A 120 -10.11 -3.83 7.60
N MET A 121 -9.79 -2.98 8.59
CA MET A 121 -8.46 -2.41 8.74
C MET A 121 -7.39 -3.49 8.96
N LEU A 122 -7.69 -4.50 9.77
CA LEU A 122 -6.80 -5.64 9.96
C LEU A 122 -6.54 -6.38 8.65
N TYR A 123 -7.60 -6.67 7.90
CA TYR A 123 -7.49 -7.30 6.58
C TYR A 123 -6.61 -6.46 5.64
N VAL A 124 -6.87 -5.14 5.54
CA VAL A 124 -6.09 -4.22 4.69
C VAL A 124 -4.63 -4.18 5.11
N LEU A 125 -4.34 -4.09 6.41
CA LEU A 125 -2.95 -4.05 6.92
C LEU A 125 -2.19 -5.34 6.62
N ILE A 126 -2.79 -6.50 6.87
CA ILE A 126 -2.16 -7.80 6.61
C ILE A 126 -1.91 -7.98 5.11
N THR A 127 -2.93 -7.75 4.27
CA THR A 127 -2.79 -7.91 2.82
C THR A 127 -1.81 -6.92 2.21
N SER A 128 -1.77 -5.68 2.71
CA SER A 128 -0.78 -4.67 2.27
C SER A 128 0.64 -5.04 2.70
N ALA A 129 0.83 -5.57 3.91
CA ALA A 129 2.14 -6.04 4.36
C ALA A 129 2.64 -7.23 3.54
N ILE A 130 1.76 -8.20 3.26
CA ILE A 130 2.07 -9.35 2.39
C ILE A 130 2.45 -8.86 0.99
N GLY A 131 1.60 -8.03 0.37
CA GLY A 131 1.84 -7.51 -0.98
C GLY A 131 3.12 -6.67 -1.08
N GLY A 132 3.41 -5.84 -0.06
CA GLY A 132 4.63 -5.05 0.00
C GLY A 132 5.91 -5.90 0.10
N LEU A 133 5.89 -6.95 0.93
CA LEU A 133 7.05 -7.85 1.11
C LEU A 133 7.29 -8.76 -0.10
N GLN A 134 6.23 -9.12 -0.83
CA GLN A 134 6.29 -9.95 -2.03
C GLN A 134 6.41 -9.16 -3.33
N MET A 135 6.53 -7.84 -3.24
CA MET A 135 6.54 -6.97 -4.40
C MET A 135 7.70 -7.26 -5.34
N TYR A 136 7.38 -7.42 -6.63
CA TYR A 136 8.33 -7.67 -7.69
C TYR A 136 8.20 -6.67 -8.86
N ASP A 137 7.00 -6.53 -9.42
CA ASP A 137 6.79 -5.92 -10.73
C ASP A 137 7.27 -4.47 -10.84
N ILE A 138 6.82 -3.59 -9.96
CA ILE A 138 7.14 -2.17 -10.06
C ILE A 138 8.63 -1.91 -9.84
N PRO A 139 9.29 -2.38 -8.77
CA PRO A 139 10.71 -2.18 -8.59
C PRO A 139 11.57 -2.81 -9.70
N ALA A 140 11.16 -3.97 -10.23
CA ALA A 140 11.89 -4.65 -11.29
C ALA A 140 11.80 -3.92 -12.65
N LEU A 141 10.64 -3.34 -12.95
CA LEU A 141 10.38 -2.71 -14.25
C LEU A 141 10.68 -1.20 -14.26
N PHE A 142 10.71 -0.56 -13.09
CA PHE A 142 10.87 0.89 -12.99
C PHE A 142 12.25 1.37 -13.40
N ASN A 143 13.32 0.76 -12.88
CA ASN A 143 14.68 1.17 -13.15
C ASN A 143 15.58 -0.01 -13.53
N VAL A 144 15.58 -0.32 -14.80
CA VAL A 144 16.41 -1.37 -15.40
C VAL A 144 17.65 -0.72 -15.99
N SER A 145 18.85 -1.20 -15.63
CA SER A 145 20.08 -0.71 -16.22
C SER A 145 20.19 -1.07 -17.71
N LYS A 146 21.08 -0.38 -18.43
CA LYS A 146 21.37 -0.71 -19.83
C LYS A 146 21.90 -2.15 -20.02
N SER A 147 22.46 -2.74 -18.98
CA SER A 147 22.92 -4.13 -18.94
C SER A 147 21.82 -5.14 -18.56
N GLY A 148 20.58 -4.69 -18.39
CA GLY A 148 19.46 -5.54 -17.99
C GLY A 148 19.37 -5.83 -16.49
N LEU A 149 20.24 -5.23 -15.66
CA LEU A 149 20.18 -5.40 -14.21
C LEU A 149 18.98 -4.64 -13.64
N ILE A 150 18.16 -5.32 -12.86
CA ILE A 150 17.01 -4.77 -12.13
C ILE A 150 17.42 -4.36 -10.72
N GLY A 151 16.61 -3.50 -10.07
CA GLY A 151 16.85 -3.07 -8.69
C GLY A 151 17.81 -1.88 -8.55
N GLN A 152 18.11 -1.18 -9.64
CA GLN A 152 19.04 -0.06 -9.68
C GLN A 152 18.48 1.22 -9.03
N PRO A 153 19.34 2.18 -8.61
CA PRO A 153 20.79 2.11 -8.53
C PRO A 153 21.31 1.30 -7.32
N ASP A 154 22.48 0.72 -7.43
CA ASP A 154 23.21 0.04 -6.33
C ASP A 154 22.36 -1.04 -5.59
N ASP A 155 21.57 -1.81 -6.30
CA ASP A 155 20.60 -2.77 -5.75
C ASP A 155 19.62 -2.15 -4.71
N SER A 156 19.53 -0.82 -4.66
CA SER A 156 18.79 -0.08 -3.64
C SER A 156 17.28 -0.29 -3.67
N SER A 157 16.72 -0.69 -4.81
CA SER A 157 15.30 -1.01 -4.99
C SER A 157 15.04 -2.51 -5.10
N THR A 158 16.05 -3.36 -4.83
CA THR A 158 15.91 -4.81 -4.84
C THR A 158 15.03 -5.25 -3.67
N THR A 159 13.92 -5.91 -3.99
CA THR A 159 13.03 -6.54 -3.02
C THR A 159 13.44 -7.98 -2.76
N MET A 160 12.88 -8.57 -1.67
CA MET A 160 13.09 -10.00 -1.39
C MET A 160 12.60 -10.90 -2.53
N ALA A 161 11.48 -10.57 -3.15
CA ALA A 161 10.96 -11.32 -4.31
C ALA A 161 11.92 -11.24 -5.51
N MET A 162 12.50 -10.07 -5.79
CA MET A 162 13.52 -9.91 -6.84
C MET A 162 14.78 -10.69 -6.52
N TYR A 163 15.20 -10.70 -5.26
CA TYR A 163 16.37 -11.45 -4.80
C TYR A 163 16.16 -12.96 -4.95
N ILE A 164 14.99 -13.48 -4.55
CA ILE A 164 14.60 -14.88 -4.75
C ILE A 164 14.64 -15.25 -6.24
N MET A 165 14.09 -14.39 -7.10
CA MET A 165 14.05 -14.65 -8.54
C MET A 165 15.47 -14.67 -9.16
N ARG A 166 16.36 -13.80 -8.68
CA ARG A 166 17.78 -13.79 -9.07
C ARG A 166 18.50 -15.09 -8.64
N LEU A 167 18.27 -15.54 -7.42
CA LEU A 167 18.83 -16.79 -6.91
C LEU A 167 18.26 -18.02 -7.65
N TYR A 168 16.98 -18.01 -8.01
CA TYR A 168 16.36 -19.10 -8.72
C TYR A 168 17.06 -19.43 -10.04
N GLN A 169 17.63 -18.42 -10.71
CA GLN A 169 18.38 -18.61 -11.97
C GLN A 169 19.79 -19.17 -11.74
N SER A 170 20.36 -19.09 -10.54
CA SER A 170 21.72 -19.50 -10.24
C SER A 170 21.81 -20.69 -9.27
N ASP A 171 20.95 -20.73 -8.27
CA ASP A 171 20.96 -21.72 -7.18
C ASP A 171 19.55 -21.90 -6.60
N VAL A 172 18.84 -22.90 -7.09
CA VAL A 172 17.44 -23.19 -6.67
C VAL A 172 17.36 -23.50 -5.18
N GLY A 173 18.38 -24.14 -4.60
CA GLY A 173 18.41 -24.46 -3.17
C GLY A 173 18.44 -23.20 -2.30
N LYS A 174 19.28 -22.22 -2.65
CA LYS A 174 19.31 -20.93 -1.96
C LYS A 174 18.01 -20.14 -2.16
N ALA A 175 17.46 -20.15 -3.38
CA ALA A 175 16.18 -19.51 -3.66
C ALA A 175 15.07 -20.08 -2.76
N ALA A 176 14.99 -21.40 -2.64
CA ALA A 176 14.03 -22.07 -1.76
C ALA A 176 14.22 -21.69 -0.29
N ALA A 177 15.45 -21.65 0.22
CA ALA A 177 15.74 -21.25 1.59
C ALA A 177 15.30 -19.82 1.89
N VAL A 178 15.60 -18.86 0.98
CA VAL A 178 15.18 -17.45 1.12
C VAL A 178 13.64 -17.31 1.02
N SER A 179 12.98 -18.11 0.19
CA SER A 179 11.52 -18.15 0.08
C SER A 179 10.86 -18.60 1.39
N VAL A 180 11.40 -19.65 2.03
CA VAL A 180 10.94 -20.11 3.35
C VAL A 180 11.16 -19.03 4.41
N PHE A 181 12.32 -18.36 4.40
CA PHE A 181 12.56 -17.22 5.30
C PHE A 181 11.55 -16.10 5.12
N LEU A 182 11.26 -15.71 3.87
CA LEU A 182 10.25 -14.69 3.56
C LEU A 182 8.86 -15.12 4.05
N PHE A 183 8.50 -16.40 3.85
CA PHE A 183 7.23 -16.94 4.35
C PHE A 183 7.12 -16.81 5.88
N ILE A 184 8.16 -17.22 6.62
CA ILE A 184 8.19 -17.11 8.09
C ILE A 184 8.07 -15.66 8.53
N LEU A 185 8.77 -14.73 7.86
CA LEU A 185 8.72 -13.29 8.16
C LEU A 185 7.31 -12.74 7.97
N ILE A 186 6.66 -13.07 6.85
CA ILE A 186 5.27 -12.67 6.57
C ILE A 186 4.32 -13.25 7.62
N LEU A 187 4.50 -14.51 8.01
CA LEU A 187 3.69 -15.17 9.02
C LEU A 187 3.80 -14.46 10.37
N ILE A 188 5.03 -14.13 10.80
CA ILE A 188 5.27 -13.40 12.05
C ILE A 188 4.59 -12.02 12.02
N ILE A 189 4.76 -11.26 10.96
CA ILE A 189 4.15 -9.93 10.81
C ILE A 189 2.61 -10.04 10.84
N SER A 190 2.05 -11.02 10.13
CA SER A 190 0.60 -11.26 10.10
C SER A 190 0.06 -11.63 11.48
N LEU A 191 0.77 -12.48 12.23
CA LEU A 191 0.40 -12.85 13.61
C LEU A 191 0.48 -11.65 14.56
N ILE A 192 1.47 -10.77 14.43
CA ILE A 192 1.58 -9.54 15.22
C ILE A 192 0.37 -8.64 14.94
N PHE A 193 0.04 -8.37 13.69
CA PHE A 193 -1.14 -7.56 13.36
C PHE A 193 -2.43 -8.17 13.87
N PHE A 194 -2.61 -9.47 13.67
CA PHE A 194 -3.77 -10.19 14.18
C PHE A 194 -3.87 -10.10 15.72
N GLY A 195 -2.77 -10.32 16.44
CA GLY A 195 -2.73 -10.27 17.89
C GLY A 195 -2.96 -8.87 18.48
N THR A 196 -2.52 -7.81 17.77
CA THR A 196 -2.68 -6.43 18.26
C THR A 196 -4.06 -5.85 17.99
N MET A 197 -4.72 -6.28 16.90
CA MET A 197 -6.00 -5.70 16.46
C MET A 197 -7.22 -6.56 16.82
N THR A 198 -7.05 -7.85 17.09
CA THR A 198 -8.15 -8.70 17.57
C THR A 198 -8.55 -8.29 18.99
N ASP A 199 -9.82 -7.96 19.15
CA ASP A 199 -10.34 -7.42 20.42
C ASP A 199 -10.26 -8.46 21.55
N ARG A 200 -9.74 -8.04 22.70
CA ARG A 200 -9.74 -8.85 23.93
C ARG A 200 -11.16 -9.09 24.46
N SER A 201 -12.17 -8.36 23.97
CA SER A 201 -13.56 -8.49 24.39
C SER A 201 -14.20 -9.83 23.97
N GLU A 202 -13.89 -10.36 22.78
CA GLU A 202 -14.36 -11.70 22.39
C GLU A 202 -13.82 -12.82 23.28
N LYS A 203 -12.59 -12.66 23.80
CA LYS A 203 -11.98 -13.63 24.72
C LYS A 203 -12.67 -13.67 26.10
N LYS A 204 -13.26 -12.56 26.54
CA LYS A 204 -14.02 -12.50 27.79
C LYS A 204 -15.40 -13.17 27.65
N TYR A 205 -16.07 -12.99 26.50
CA TYR A 205 -17.38 -13.59 26.28
C TYR A 205 -17.32 -15.12 26.19
N LYS A 206 -16.29 -15.67 25.51
CA LYS A 206 -16.07 -17.13 25.46
C LYS A 206 -15.66 -17.76 26.81
N LYS A 207 -15.04 -16.99 27.72
CA LYS A 207 -14.70 -17.47 29.07
C LYS A 207 -15.84 -17.36 30.06
N GLY A 208 -16.83 -16.50 29.85
CA GLY A 208 -17.99 -16.31 30.73
C GLY A 208 -19.19 -17.23 30.40
N GLY A 209 -19.24 -17.82 29.21
CA GLY A 209 -20.32 -18.71 28.78
C GLY A 209 -20.18 -20.17 29.17
N ASN A 210 -19.12 -20.54 29.91
CA ASN A 210 -18.86 -21.89 30.39
C ASN A 210 -18.94 -21.97 31.96
N ARG A 211 -19.82 -21.16 32.54
CA ARG A 211 -20.18 -21.32 33.97
C ARG A 211 -21.68 -21.43 34.13
#